data_b531bf31eedef23eafcad6539d4580c3
#
_entry.id   b531bf31eedef23eafcad6539d4580c3
#
_cell.length_a   1.000
_cell.length_b   1.000
_cell.length_c   1.000
_cell.angle_alpha   90.00
_cell.angle_beta   90.00
_cell.angle_gamma   90.00
#
_symmetry.space_group_name_H-M   'P 1'
#
loop_
_entity.id
_entity.type
_entity.pdbx_description
1 polymer ?
#
loop_
_entity_poly.entity_id
_entity_poly.type
_entity_poly.pdbx_seq_one_letter_code
_entity_poly.pdbx_strand_id
1 'polypeptide(L)'
;MKIVTIVGARPQFVKAAAVSRILRSRENVEEFLIHTGQHFDANMSQIFFDELGIDEPKYNLGISGGRNGDMPGRMLSGIEAVLENERPDWTLIYGDTNSTLAAAIAASKMHIPVAHVEAGLRSFNMKMPEEINRILSDRVSSLLLCPTDTAVQNLTNEGITAGVSNVGDVMYDAALHFGDLADQKTDEIIARYG
;
A
#
# COMPACT_ATOMS: atom_id res chain seq x y z
N MET A 1 -18.84 -4.66 1.67
CA MET A 1 -17.76 -4.54 0.68
C MET A 1 -16.49 -5.09 1.31
N LYS A 2 -15.85 -6.05 0.67
CA LYS A 2 -14.64 -6.71 1.17
C LYS A 2 -13.42 -6.15 0.44
N ILE A 3 -12.47 -5.61 1.20
CA ILE A 3 -11.26 -4.99 0.67
C ILE A 3 -10.04 -5.78 1.16
N VAL A 4 -9.14 -6.11 0.25
CA VAL A 4 -7.82 -6.60 0.61
C VAL A 4 -6.79 -5.48 0.49
N THR A 5 -6.09 -5.19 1.57
CA THR A 5 -4.97 -4.25 1.62
C THR A 5 -3.66 -5.02 1.54
N ILE A 6 -2.79 -4.67 0.58
CA ILE A 6 -1.53 -5.38 0.35
C ILE A 6 -0.36 -4.47 0.70
N VAL A 7 0.47 -4.92 1.64
CA VAL A 7 1.64 -4.22 2.15
C VAL A 7 2.85 -5.16 2.23
N GLY A 8 4.05 -4.61 2.17
CA GLY A 8 5.28 -5.42 2.24
C GLY A 8 6.51 -4.63 2.68
N ALA A 9 6.45 -3.30 2.64
CA ALA A 9 7.55 -2.43 2.97
C ALA A 9 7.12 -1.37 4.00
N ARG A 10 8.08 -0.90 4.79
CA ARG A 10 7.89 0.07 5.88
C ARG A 10 6.98 1.26 5.53
N PRO A 11 7.23 2.01 4.45
CA PRO A 11 6.39 3.17 4.12
C PRO A 11 4.93 2.79 3.87
N GLN A 12 4.67 1.57 3.40
CA GLN A 12 3.31 1.10 3.14
C GLN A 12 2.51 0.90 4.43
N PHE A 13 3.14 0.44 5.51
CA PHE A 13 2.45 0.28 6.80
C PHE A 13 1.96 1.63 7.34
N VAL A 14 2.79 2.68 7.28
CA VAL A 14 2.40 4.02 7.72
C VAL A 14 1.20 4.55 6.91
N LYS A 15 1.25 4.39 5.58
CA LYS A 15 0.16 4.79 4.68
C LYS A 15 -1.11 3.98 4.94
N ALA A 16 -0.97 2.66 5.06
CA ALA A 16 -2.08 1.76 5.36
C ALA A 16 -2.74 2.10 6.70
N ALA A 17 -1.96 2.43 7.74
CA ALA A 17 -2.50 2.83 9.04
C ALA A 17 -3.51 3.96 8.94
N ALA A 18 -3.16 5.02 8.20
CA ALA A 18 -4.04 6.18 8.02
C ALA A 18 -5.36 5.79 7.32
N VAL A 19 -5.28 4.95 6.28
CA VAL A 19 -6.46 4.53 5.49
C VAL A 19 -7.27 3.48 6.24
N SER A 20 -6.65 2.41 6.76
CA SER A 20 -7.30 1.31 7.45
C SER A 20 -8.09 1.78 8.67
N ARG A 21 -7.60 2.79 9.40
CA ARG A 21 -8.31 3.41 10.51
C ARG A 21 -9.69 3.94 10.05
N ILE A 22 -9.76 4.55 8.88
CA ILE A 22 -11.02 5.08 8.33
C ILE A 22 -11.89 3.95 7.77
N LEU A 23 -11.32 2.96 7.09
CA LEU A 23 -12.06 1.82 6.56
C LEU A 23 -12.75 1.05 7.69
N ARG A 24 -12.06 0.78 8.80
CA ARG A 24 -12.62 0.11 9.98
C ARG A 24 -13.76 0.86 10.66
N SER A 25 -13.80 2.18 10.53
CA SER A 25 -14.91 2.98 11.05
C SER A 25 -16.21 2.86 10.22
N ARG A 26 -16.17 2.15 9.09
CA ARG A 26 -17.30 1.98 8.18
C ARG A 26 -17.96 0.62 8.36
N GLU A 27 -19.19 0.58 8.87
CA GLU A 27 -19.93 -0.66 9.18
C GLU A 27 -20.09 -1.63 7.98
N ASN A 28 -20.07 -1.10 6.75
CA ASN A 28 -20.28 -1.89 5.53
C ASN A 28 -18.97 -2.26 4.82
N VAL A 29 -17.81 -2.08 5.46
CA VAL A 29 -16.48 -2.38 4.91
C VAL A 29 -15.81 -3.41 5.81
N GLU A 30 -15.38 -4.51 5.20
CA GLU A 30 -14.54 -5.53 5.80
C GLU A 30 -13.16 -5.42 5.15
N GLU A 31 -12.16 -4.98 5.90
CA GLU A 31 -10.78 -4.94 5.45
C GLU A 31 -9.98 -6.10 6.03
N PHE A 32 -9.11 -6.71 5.23
CA PHE A 32 -8.06 -7.59 5.72
C PHE A 32 -6.73 -7.31 5.02
N LEU A 33 -5.63 -7.59 5.70
CA LEU A 33 -4.29 -7.31 5.22
C LEU A 33 -3.58 -8.58 4.74
N ILE A 34 -2.81 -8.43 3.64
CA ILE A 34 -1.78 -9.37 3.21
C ILE A 34 -0.43 -8.69 3.39
N HIS A 35 0.44 -9.28 4.21
CA HIS A 35 1.86 -8.89 4.30
C HIS A 35 2.68 -9.77 3.37
N THR A 36 3.33 -9.19 2.36
CA THR A 36 4.12 -9.97 1.39
C THR A 36 5.44 -10.48 1.96
N GLY A 37 6.01 -9.77 2.94
CA GLY A 37 7.32 -10.09 3.54
C GLY A 37 8.51 -9.37 2.88
N GLN A 38 8.29 -8.40 2.00
CA GLN A 38 9.37 -7.72 1.26
C GLN A 38 10.47 -7.16 2.17
N HIS A 39 10.10 -6.52 3.28
CA HIS A 39 11.02 -6.12 4.35
C HIS A 39 10.83 -7.08 5.52
N PHE A 40 11.61 -8.16 5.48
CA PHE A 40 11.58 -9.19 6.51
C PHE A 40 12.48 -8.81 7.68
N ASP A 41 11.91 -8.16 8.66
CA ASP A 41 12.42 -8.15 10.03
C ASP A 41 11.21 -8.39 10.95
N ALA A 42 11.10 -9.61 11.45
CA ALA A 42 9.96 -10.04 12.26
C ALA A 42 9.73 -9.12 13.48
N ASN A 43 10.80 -8.64 14.09
CA ASN A 43 10.72 -7.76 15.25
C ASN A 43 10.29 -6.32 14.86
N MET A 44 10.61 -5.87 13.65
CA MET A 44 10.22 -4.54 13.20
C MET A 44 8.79 -4.49 12.68
N SER A 45 8.28 -5.55 12.09
CA SER A 45 6.90 -5.56 11.57
C SER A 45 5.88 -5.52 12.70
N GLN A 46 6.08 -6.29 13.77
CA GLN A 46 5.14 -6.33 14.91
C GLN A 46 5.02 -4.98 15.61
N ILE A 47 6.16 -4.31 15.85
CA ILE A 47 6.18 -2.98 16.47
C ILE A 47 5.32 -1.99 15.65
N PHE A 48 5.37 -2.07 14.31
CA PHE A 48 4.55 -1.20 13.48
C PHE A 48 3.06 -1.49 13.61
N PHE A 49 2.64 -2.75 13.69
CA PHE A 49 1.23 -3.08 13.89
C PHE A 49 0.73 -2.55 15.23
N ASP A 50 1.51 -2.76 16.28
CA ASP A 50 1.16 -2.32 17.64
C ASP A 50 1.14 -0.80 17.79
N GLU A 51 2.19 -0.10 17.30
CA GLU A 51 2.33 1.34 17.46
C GLU A 51 1.43 2.16 16.52
N LEU A 52 1.21 1.67 15.30
CA LEU A 52 0.33 2.34 14.33
C LEU A 52 -1.14 1.92 14.47
N GLY A 53 -1.44 0.96 15.33
CA GLY A 53 -2.79 0.47 15.55
C GLY A 53 -3.41 -0.16 14.30
N ILE A 54 -2.60 -0.85 13.48
CA ILE A 54 -3.07 -1.62 12.33
C ILE A 54 -3.35 -3.05 12.80
N ASP A 55 -4.41 -3.67 12.27
CA ASP A 55 -4.68 -5.07 12.54
C ASP A 55 -3.55 -5.96 12.01
N GLU A 56 -3.30 -7.06 12.70
CA GLU A 56 -2.36 -8.06 12.22
C GLU A 56 -2.79 -8.57 10.83
N PRO A 57 -1.82 -8.80 9.93
CA PRO A 57 -2.15 -9.30 8.60
C PRO A 57 -2.79 -10.69 8.70
N LYS A 58 -3.94 -10.86 8.07
CA LYS A 58 -4.61 -12.16 7.95
C LYS A 58 -3.73 -13.19 7.26
N TYR A 59 -2.88 -12.73 6.33
CA TYR A 59 -1.92 -13.54 5.59
C TYR A 59 -0.54 -12.90 5.60
N ASN A 60 0.47 -13.68 5.96
CA ASN A 60 1.87 -13.32 5.82
C ASN A 60 2.54 -14.31 4.85
N LEU A 61 2.95 -13.81 3.68
CA LEU A 61 3.54 -14.65 2.64
C LEU A 61 5.02 -14.97 2.91
N GLY A 62 5.70 -14.21 3.76
CA GLY A 62 7.10 -14.43 4.11
C GLY A 62 8.07 -14.36 2.94
N ILE A 63 7.73 -13.62 1.88
CA ILE A 63 8.51 -13.57 0.64
C ILE A 63 9.48 -12.40 0.71
N SER A 64 10.75 -12.71 0.93
CA SER A 64 11.85 -11.75 0.96
C SER A 64 13.03 -12.25 0.14
N GLY A 65 13.95 -11.34 -0.20
CA GLY A 65 15.17 -11.65 -0.94
C GLY A 65 14.92 -12.23 -2.33
N GLY A 66 16.02 -12.50 -3.05
CA GLY A 66 15.99 -12.99 -4.42
C GLY A 66 16.35 -11.94 -5.44
N ARG A 67 16.27 -12.28 -6.72
CA ARG A 67 16.53 -11.38 -7.84
C ARG A 67 15.32 -10.48 -8.09
N ASN A 68 15.52 -9.36 -8.78
CA ASN A 68 14.47 -8.38 -9.09
C ASN A 68 13.23 -8.96 -9.80
N GLY A 69 13.36 -10.03 -10.55
CA GLY A 69 12.23 -10.71 -11.20
C GLY A 69 11.66 -11.87 -10.39
N ASP A 70 12.49 -12.54 -9.59
CA ASP A 70 12.08 -13.70 -8.79
C ASP A 70 11.14 -13.30 -7.63
N MET A 71 11.53 -12.28 -6.87
CA MET A 71 10.74 -11.85 -5.72
C MET A 71 9.33 -11.39 -6.10
N PRO A 72 9.15 -10.46 -7.07
CA PRO A 72 7.78 -10.08 -7.51
C PRO A 72 7.00 -11.26 -8.10
N GLY A 73 7.66 -12.20 -8.79
CA GLY A 73 7.01 -13.40 -9.32
C GLY A 73 6.44 -14.29 -8.23
N ARG A 74 7.22 -14.56 -7.16
CA ARG A 74 6.74 -15.32 -5.99
C ARG A 74 5.61 -14.59 -5.25
N MET A 75 5.73 -13.26 -5.10
CA MET A 75 4.68 -12.45 -4.49
C MET A 75 3.39 -12.52 -5.31
N LEU A 76 3.47 -12.39 -6.63
CA LEU A 76 2.32 -12.46 -7.52
C LEU A 76 1.57 -13.79 -7.31
N SER A 77 2.27 -14.92 -7.38
CA SER A 77 1.65 -16.25 -7.20
C SER A 77 1.07 -16.42 -5.79
N GLY A 78 1.75 -15.94 -4.75
CA GLY A 78 1.25 -16.00 -3.38
C GLY A 78 0.01 -15.13 -3.15
N ILE A 79 -0.02 -13.94 -3.72
CA ILE A 79 -1.17 -13.03 -3.66
C ILE A 79 -2.34 -13.63 -4.44
N GLU A 80 -2.12 -14.13 -5.67
CA GLU A 80 -3.15 -14.75 -6.50
C GLU A 80 -3.88 -15.87 -5.74
N ALA A 81 -3.14 -16.76 -5.08
CA ALA A 81 -3.73 -17.86 -4.30
C ALA A 81 -4.63 -17.36 -3.15
N VAL A 82 -4.25 -16.25 -2.49
CA VAL A 82 -5.10 -15.64 -1.46
C VAL A 82 -6.33 -14.99 -2.06
N LEU A 83 -6.18 -14.27 -3.17
CA LEU A 83 -7.29 -13.61 -3.86
C LEU A 83 -8.34 -14.60 -4.39
N GLU A 84 -7.91 -15.78 -4.89
CA GLU A 84 -8.80 -16.86 -5.31
C GLU A 84 -9.67 -17.36 -4.16
N ASN A 85 -9.08 -17.52 -2.98
CA ASN A 85 -9.77 -17.98 -1.78
C ASN A 85 -10.69 -16.94 -1.18
N GLU A 86 -10.23 -15.70 -1.05
CA GLU A 86 -10.92 -14.62 -0.34
C GLU A 86 -11.95 -13.87 -1.19
N ARG A 87 -11.75 -13.78 -2.50
CA ARG A 87 -12.61 -13.10 -3.48
C ARG A 87 -13.04 -11.70 -3.03
N PRO A 88 -12.07 -10.79 -2.78
CA PRO A 88 -12.40 -9.43 -2.36
C PRO A 88 -13.11 -8.65 -3.49
N ASP A 89 -13.88 -7.65 -3.11
CA ASP A 89 -14.48 -6.70 -4.05
C ASP A 89 -13.45 -5.72 -4.61
N TRP A 90 -12.42 -5.37 -3.81
CA TRP A 90 -11.35 -4.45 -4.16
C TRP A 90 -10.01 -4.88 -3.61
N THR A 91 -8.95 -4.58 -4.37
CA THR A 91 -7.56 -4.67 -3.93
C THR A 91 -6.99 -3.27 -3.75
N LEU A 92 -6.49 -2.96 -2.56
CA LEU A 92 -5.87 -1.68 -2.21
C LEU A 92 -4.36 -1.85 -2.14
N ILE A 93 -3.64 -1.01 -2.89
CA ILE A 93 -2.18 -1.00 -2.99
C ILE A 93 -1.62 0.40 -2.74
N TYR A 94 -0.33 0.48 -2.35
CA TYR A 94 0.32 1.72 -1.95
C TYR A 94 1.69 1.88 -2.60
N GLY A 95 1.95 3.06 -3.16
CA GLY A 95 3.27 3.47 -3.68
C GLY A 95 3.78 2.58 -4.81
N ASP A 96 5.06 2.18 -4.75
CA ASP A 96 5.79 1.68 -5.92
C ASP A 96 6.72 0.49 -5.64
N THR A 97 6.46 -0.26 -4.59
CA THR A 97 7.27 -1.42 -4.21
C THR A 97 7.02 -2.64 -5.12
N ASN A 98 7.85 -3.66 -5.00
CA ASN A 98 7.58 -4.94 -5.68
C ASN A 98 6.27 -5.58 -5.23
N SER A 99 5.88 -5.38 -3.98
CA SER A 99 4.58 -5.80 -3.44
C SER A 99 3.43 -5.12 -4.16
N THR A 100 3.55 -3.81 -4.43
CA THR A 100 2.58 -3.01 -5.19
C THR A 100 2.39 -3.57 -6.59
N LEU A 101 3.50 -3.76 -7.32
CA LEU A 101 3.47 -4.31 -8.68
C LEU A 101 2.86 -5.71 -8.74
N ALA A 102 3.31 -6.61 -7.85
CA ALA A 102 2.82 -7.98 -7.81
C ALA A 102 1.30 -8.04 -7.54
N ALA A 103 0.83 -7.22 -6.59
CA ALA A 103 -0.58 -7.12 -6.24
C ALA A 103 -1.43 -6.54 -7.39
N ALA A 104 -0.95 -5.46 -8.01
CA ALA A 104 -1.64 -4.83 -9.14
C ALA A 104 -1.85 -5.82 -10.29
N ILE A 105 -0.81 -6.57 -10.65
CA ILE A 105 -0.88 -7.56 -11.74
C ILE A 105 -1.78 -8.74 -11.36
N ALA A 106 -1.61 -9.32 -10.17
CA ALA A 106 -2.41 -10.46 -9.72
C ALA A 106 -3.91 -10.12 -9.74
N ALA A 107 -4.30 -9.04 -9.06
CA ALA A 107 -5.70 -8.61 -8.97
C ALA A 107 -6.29 -8.26 -10.35
N SER A 108 -5.56 -7.50 -11.17
CA SER A 108 -6.01 -7.10 -12.51
C SER A 108 -6.28 -8.32 -13.40
N LYS A 109 -5.40 -9.33 -13.39
CA LYS A 109 -5.60 -10.58 -14.17
C LYS A 109 -6.78 -11.42 -13.69
N MET A 110 -7.16 -11.28 -12.43
CA MET A 110 -8.33 -11.92 -11.84
C MET A 110 -9.60 -11.07 -11.97
N HIS A 111 -9.53 -9.93 -12.66
CA HIS A 111 -10.64 -8.97 -12.81
C HIS A 111 -11.14 -8.39 -11.48
N ILE A 112 -10.28 -8.36 -10.46
CA ILE A 112 -10.55 -7.68 -9.20
C ILE A 112 -10.08 -6.22 -9.36
N PRO A 113 -10.94 -5.22 -9.17
CA PRO A 113 -10.56 -3.82 -9.33
C PRO A 113 -9.49 -3.42 -8.32
N VAL A 114 -8.52 -2.62 -8.78
CA VAL A 114 -7.38 -2.15 -8.00
C VAL A 114 -7.54 -0.67 -7.71
N ALA A 115 -7.41 -0.29 -6.44
CA ALA A 115 -7.25 1.09 -6.00
C ALA A 115 -5.79 1.34 -5.60
N HIS A 116 -5.14 2.29 -6.28
CA HIS A 116 -3.74 2.63 -6.06
C HIS A 116 -3.62 3.96 -5.32
N VAL A 117 -3.17 3.91 -4.08
CA VAL A 117 -2.86 5.07 -3.25
C VAL A 117 -1.45 5.55 -3.56
N GLU A 118 -1.28 6.86 -3.73
CA GLU A 118 -0.05 7.52 -4.18
C GLU A 118 0.26 7.25 -5.67
N ALA A 119 -0.79 7.21 -6.48
CA ALA A 119 -0.71 7.03 -7.92
C ALA A 119 -0.17 8.28 -8.66
N GLY A 120 0.37 8.09 -9.86
CA GLY A 120 0.75 9.17 -10.77
C GLY A 120 2.08 9.86 -10.47
N LEU A 121 2.81 9.46 -9.44
CA LEU A 121 4.17 9.96 -9.20
C LEU A 121 5.12 9.45 -10.28
N ARG A 122 6.06 10.32 -10.74
CA ARG A 122 7.07 9.98 -11.74
C ARG A 122 8.42 10.56 -11.37
N SER A 123 9.46 9.73 -11.50
CA SER A 123 10.86 10.15 -11.45
C SER A 123 11.43 10.40 -12.85
N PHE A 124 10.74 9.90 -13.89
CA PHE A 124 11.19 9.88 -15.28
C PHE A 124 12.54 9.17 -15.50
N ASN A 125 12.91 8.30 -14.57
CA ASN A 125 14.14 7.53 -14.61
C ASN A 125 13.84 6.03 -14.67
N MET A 126 13.75 5.48 -15.87
CA MET A 126 13.46 4.07 -16.13
C MET A 126 14.56 3.09 -15.62
N LYS A 127 15.69 3.60 -15.11
CA LYS A 127 16.70 2.77 -14.44
C LYS A 127 16.34 2.47 -12.99
N MET A 128 15.36 3.16 -12.43
CA MET A 128 14.81 2.89 -11.10
C MET A 128 13.74 1.78 -11.21
N PRO A 129 13.90 0.65 -10.50
CA PRO A 129 12.86 -0.40 -10.47
C PRO A 129 11.49 0.12 -10.02
N GLU A 130 11.48 1.07 -9.08
CA GLU A 130 10.26 1.69 -8.56
C GLU A 130 9.50 2.47 -9.64
N GLU A 131 10.21 3.09 -10.60
CA GLU A 131 9.55 3.78 -11.70
C GLU A 131 8.76 2.80 -12.59
N ILE A 132 9.35 1.64 -12.86
CA ILE A 132 8.68 0.58 -13.60
C ILE A 132 7.46 0.08 -12.83
N ASN A 133 7.61 -0.14 -11.51
CA ASN A 133 6.53 -0.60 -10.65
C ASN A 133 5.34 0.35 -10.67
N ARG A 134 5.58 1.68 -10.50
CA ARG A 134 4.48 2.66 -10.44
C ARG A 134 3.77 2.82 -11.77
N ILE A 135 4.51 2.88 -12.88
CA ILE A 135 3.92 3.00 -14.23
C ILE A 135 3.01 1.80 -14.52
N LEU A 136 3.47 0.59 -14.25
CA LEU A 136 2.69 -0.62 -14.51
C LEU A 136 1.49 -0.75 -13.58
N SER A 137 1.66 -0.42 -12.29
CA SER A 137 0.58 -0.43 -11.30
C SER A 137 -0.51 0.58 -11.65
N ASP A 138 -0.14 1.81 -12.01
CA ASP A 138 -1.08 2.83 -12.46
C ASP A 138 -1.86 2.37 -13.68
N ARG A 139 -1.18 1.76 -14.66
CA ARG A 139 -1.80 1.34 -15.92
C ARG A 139 -2.89 0.29 -15.76
N VAL A 140 -2.80 -0.57 -14.76
CA VAL A 140 -3.76 -1.66 -14.51
C VAL A 140 -4.76 -1.35 -13.40
N SER A 141 -4.62 -0.22 -12.71
CA SER A 141 -5.51 0.19 -11.62
C SER A 141 -6.79 0.82 -12.14
N SER A 142 -7.90 0.54 -11.45
CA SER A 142 -9.23 1.09 -11.75
C SER A 142 -9.47 2.43 -11.07
N LEU A 143 -8.84 2.67 -9.91
CA LEU A 143 -8.93 3.89 -9.13
C LEU A 143 -7.52 4.37 -8.78
N LEU A 144 -7.22 5.61 -9.13
CA LEU A 144 -5.90 6.23 -9.03
C LEU A 144 -5.99 7.44 -8.10
N LEU A 145 -5.56 7.26 -6.86
CA LEU A 145 -5.63 8.24 -5.79
C LEU A 145 -4.30 9.02 -5.75
N CYS A 146 -4.28 10.16 -6.43
CA CYS A 146 -3.10 10.97 -6.63
C CYS A 146 -2.84 11.90 -5.43
N PRO A 147 -1.58 12.07 -5.00
CA PRO A 147 -1.25 12.95 -3.88
C PRO A 147 -1.20 14.43 -4.28
N THR A 148 -1.04 14.76 -5.56
CA THR A 148 -0.85 16.13 -6.06
C THR A 148 -1.45 16.31 -7.45
N ASP A 149 -1.65 17.58 -7.85
CA ASP A 149 -2.05 17.92 -9.23
C ASP A 149 -0.99 17.53 -10.26
N THR A 150 0.30 17.56 -9.89
CA THR A 150 1.38 17.07 -10.75
C THR A 150 1.22 15.58 -11.06
N ALA A 151 0.83 14.77 -10.07
CA ALA A 151 0.57 13.35 -10.28
C ALA A 151 -0.62 13.12 -11.23
N VAL A 152 -1.70 13.88 -11.09
CA VAL A 152 -2.85 13.86 -12.02
C VAL A 152 -2.40 14.24 -13.44
N GLN A 153 -1.57 15.28 -13.57
CA GLN A 153 -1.07 15.72 -14.87
C GLN A 153 -0.16 14.66 -15.54
N ASN A 154 0.68 13.96 -14.76
CA ASN A 154 1.50 12.87 -15.29
C ASN A 154 0.62 11.77 -15.91
N LEU A 155 -0.41 11.32 -15.19
CA LEU A 155 -1.35 10.31 -15.70
C LEU A 155 -2.10 10.81 -16.95
N THR A 156 -2.53 12.07 -16.94
CA THR A 156 -3.18 12.67 -18.10
C THR A 156 -2.27 12.67 -19.33
N ASN A 157 -0.99 13.03 -19.16
CA ASN A 157 0.01 13.01 -20.23
C ASN A 157 0.27 11.60 -20.79
N GLU A 158 0.07 10.58 -19.95
CA GLU A 158 0.15 9.16 -20.33
C GLU A 158 -1.17 8.61 -20.90
N GLY A 159 -2.20 9.44 -21.04
CA GLY A 159 -3.52 9.05 -21.55
C GLY A 159 -4.37 8.28 -20.56
N ILE A 160 -4.07 8.37 -19.25
CA ILE A 160 -4.87 7.79 -18.19
C ILE A 160 -5.71 8.90 -17.55
N THR A 161 -7.02 8.88 -17.80
CA THR A 161 -7.95 9.91 -17.32
C THR A 161 -9.11 9.33 -16.51
N ALA A 162 -9.41 8.06 -16.70
CA ALA A 162 -10.49 7.39 -15.97
C ALA A 162 -10.04 6.98 -14.58
N GLY A 163 -10.88 7.19 -13.57
CA GLY A 163 -10.63 6.78 -12.19
C GLY A 163 -9.56 7.61 -11.46
N VAL A 164 -9.09 8.72 -12.03
CA VAL A 164 -8.06 9.59 -11.46
C VAL A 164 -8.68 10.64 -10.56
N SER A 165 -8.17 10.77 -9.34
CA SER A 165 -8.59 11.78 -8.36
C SER A 165 -7.41 12.31 -7.57
N ASN A 166 -7.29 13.64 -7.43
CA ASN A 166 -6.39 14.24 -6.45
C ASN A 166 -7.05 14.16 -5.07
N VAL A 167 -6.44 13.41 -4.16
CA VAL A 167 -6.96 13.16 -2.80
C VAL A 167 -6.04 13.71 -1.70
N GLY A 168 -4.91 14.30 -2.08
CA GLY A 168 -3.87 14.72 -1.14
C GLY A 168 -2.91 13.58 -0.78
N ASP A 169 -1.92 13.92 0.04
CA ASP A 169 -0.82 13.01 0.41
C ASP A 169 -1.17 12.26 1.71
N VAL A 170 -1.35 10.95 1.59
CA VAL A 170 -1.62 10.06 2.72
C VAL A 170 -0.51 10.05 3.78
N MET A 171 0.75 10.34 3.39
CA MET A 171 1.84 10.50 4.37
C MET A 171 1.69 11.76 5.19
N TYR A 172 1.15 12.83 4.61
CA TYR A 172 0.81 14.04 5.34
C TYR A 172 -0.32 13.79 6.36
N ASP A 173 -1.36 13.06 5.96
CA ASP A 173 -2.44 12.66 6.87
C ASP A 173 -1.93 11.79 8.02
N ALA A 174 -1.02 10.85 7.72
CA ALA A 174 -0.36 10.04 8.73
C ALA A 174 0.48 10.90 9.68
N ALA A 175 1.27 11.85 9.15
CA ALA A 175 2.10 12.73 9.96
C ALA A 175 1.26 13.59 10.91
N LEU A 176 0.14 14.14 10.47
CA LEU A 176 -0.78 14.90 11.33
C LEU A 176 -1.35 14.01 12.44
N HIS A 177 -1.89 12.85 12.09
CA HIS A 177 -2.51 11.96 13.05
C HIS A 177 -1.53 11.43 14.11
N PHE A 178 -0.36 10.96 13.69
CA PHE A 178 0.64 10.44 14.62
C PHE A 178 1.39 11.55 15.37
N GLY A 179 1.48 12.75 14.79
CA GLY A 179 1.99 13.95 15.48
C GLY A 179 1.12 14.28 16.70
N ASP A 180 -0.19 14.37 16.52
CA ASP A 180 -1.14 14.61 17.62
C ASP A 180 -1.05 13.54 18.72
N LEU A 181 -0.85 12.28 18.34
CA LEU A 181 -0.66 11.19 19.31
C LEU A 181 0.69 11.26 20.03
N ALA A 182 1.74 11.66 19.33
CA ALA A 182 3.07 11.85 19.91
C ALA A 182 3.07 13.00 20.92
N ASP A 183 2.40 14.11 20.61
CA ASP A 183 2.26 15.26 21.52
C ASP A 183 1.57 14.85 22.83
N GLN A 184 0.56 14.00 22.78
CA GLN A 184 -0.12 13.46 23.97
C GLN A 184 0.77 12.56 24.84
N LYS A 185 1.81 11.96 24.25
CA LYS A 185 2.76 11.05 24.94
C LYS A 185 4.12 11.70 25.21
N THR A 186 4.26 12.99 24.99
CA THR A 186 5.56 13.70 25.07
C THR A 186 6.25 13.48 26.42
N ASP A 187 5.54 13.63 27.53
CA ASP A 187 6.11 13.44 28.87
C ASP A 187 6.59 12.00 29.12
N GLU A 188 5.85 11.01 28.64
CA GLU A 188 6.20 9.59 28.71
C GLU A 188 7.43 9.28 27.88
N ILE A 189 7.51 9.82 26.67
CA ILE A 189 8.64 9.64 25.75
C ILE A 189 9.90 10.28 26.34
N ILE A 190 9.81 11.50 26.87
CA ILE A 190 10.92 12.19 27.54
C ILE A 190 11.39 11.38 28.76
N ALA A 191 10.48 10.89 29.57
CA ALA A 191 10.84 10.07 30.73
C ALA A 191 11.55 8.76 30.37
N ARG A 192 11.28 8.22 29.18
CA ARG A 192 11.87 6.95 28.72
C ARG A 192 13.22 7.12 28.02
N TYR A 193 13.43 8.22 27.33
CA TYR A 193 14.59 8.42 26.43
C TYR A 193 15.41 9.70 26.72
N GLY A 194 14.95 10.57 27.60
CA GLY A 194 15.62 11.80 28.07
C GLY A 194 16.44 11.57 29.32
#